data_4d689395cf9d91fca7fef914bf2d5f3e
#
_entry.id   4d689395cf9d91fca7fef914bf2d5f3e
#
_cell.length_a   1.000
_cell.length_b   1.000
_cell.length_c   1.000
_cell.angle_alpha   90.00
_cell.angle_beta   90.00
_cell.angle_gamma   90.00
#
_symmetry.space_group_name_H-M   'P 1'
#
loop_
_entity.id
_entity.type
_entity.pdbx_description
1 polymer ?
#
loop_
_entity_poly.entity_id
_entity_poly.type
_entity_poly.pdbx_seq_one_letter_code
_entity_poly.pdbx_strand_id
1 'polypeptide(L)'
;HHKWKDHLQDENPTLLQQMTSNAPPEDLVGCGPFVLKNYVPGEKIVYQRNPYYWKKDARGQRLPYLDEVVILLVKDLNLQWQKFEAGELDIFMELPADHFREASAMEKAGKADLVRLGVSLNSNWVCFNLHPGQDAETGEPFVDPAKSYWFHKLEFRKAVNHAIDRDGIQRTAFQGRATPIWSSITPGNRSWYHKGVPTYPHSIDKANEYLDGLGWKDSDGDGVREDDQGRPIVFNLNTNVENNLRQQIGNLIMQDLKKVGIKVNFKPIIFNDLVTSLRDSHRWDMILLGWGSGVPPDPANGKNITLSSGRLHAWYPQQPEPATAWESRIDSLMTMMDAELDDTVRKKYYDEVQELIGQNIPILYLIAANSYCTSKTNRLGNLWPSLLRPQLTWNLETLWIRD
;
A
#
# COMPACT_ATOMS: atom_id res chain seq x y z
N HIS A 1 -23.24 26.01 -0.46
CA HIS A 1 -24.02 25.79 0.76
C HIS A 1 -24.09 27.08 1.60
N HIS A 2 -25.28 27.47 2.13
CA HIS A 2 -25.46 28.79 2.75
C HIS A 2 -24.61 29.04 4.01
N LYS A 3 -24.23 28.00 4.79
CA LYS A 3 -23.27 28.12 5.90
C LYS A 3 -21.85 28.52 5.46
N TRP A 4 -21.49 28.23 4.20
CA TRP A 4 -20.15 28.49 3.68
C TRP A 4 -20.11 29.64 2.69
N LYS A 5 -21.26 30.22 2.35
CA LYS A 5 -21.38 31.26 1.33
C LYS A 5 -20.54 32.50 1.66
N ASP A 6 -20.52 32.87 2.91
CA ASP A 6 -19.77 34.06 3.35
C ASP A 6 -18.25 33.81 3.39
N HIS A 7 -17.83 32.54 3.57
CA HIS A 7 -16.43 32.16 3.56
C HIS A 7 -15.87 31.90 2.13
N LEU A 8 -16.72 31.67 1.14
CA LEU A 8 -16.32 31.50 -0.26
C LEU A 8 -16.05 32.83 -0.97
N GLN A 9 -16.45 33.96 -0.37
CA GLN A 9 -16.25 35.30 -0.91
C GLN A 9 -14.95 35.96 -0.43
N ASP A 10 -14.34 35.48 0.64
CA ASP A 10 -13.06 35.92 1.11
C ASP A 10 -11.95 35.00 0.59
N GLU A 11 -10.87 35.57 0.06
CA GLU A 11 -9.62 34.86 -0.30
C GLU A 11 -8.94 34.23 0.95
N ASN A 12 -9.72 33.87 1.96
CA ASN A 12 -9.23 33.47 3.26
C ASN A 12 -9.01 31.94 3.32
N PRO A 13 -7.75 31.46 3.45
CA PRO A 13 -7.43 30.03 3.55
C PRO A 13 -7.99 29.34 4.80
N THR A 14 -8.68 30.07 5.69
CA THR A 14 -9.19 29.59 6.98
C THR A 14 -10.23 28.47 6.88
N LEU A 15 -10.96 28.33 5.76
CA LEU A 15 -11.96 27.27 5.61
C LEU A 15 -11.34 25.87 5.65
N LEU A 16 -10.26 25.62 4.90
CA LEU A 16 -9.55 24.35 4.92
C LEU A 16 -8.84 24.11 6.25
N GLN A 17 -8.39 25.18 6.92
CA GLN A 17 -7.79 25.10 8.24
C GLN A 17 -8.82 24.80 9.34
N GLN A 18 -10.06 25.23 9.18
CA GLN A 18 -11.17 24.94 10.10
C GLN A 18 -11.74 23.51 9.92
N MET A 19 -11.61 22.92 8.73
CA MET A 19 -12.02 21.52 8.46
C MET A 19 -10.97 20.51 8.93
N THR A 20 -10.51 20.65 10.16
CA THR A 20 -9.56 19.72 10.79
C THR A 20 -10.29 18.61 11.55
N SER A 21 -9.55 17.58 11.97
CA SER A 21 -10.07 16.51 12.85
C SER A 21 -10.57 17.02 14.21
N ASN A 22 -10.28 18.28 14.57
CA ASN A 22 -10.68 18.93 15.82
C ASN A 22 -11.88 19.88 15.63
N ALA A 23 -12.40 20.02 14.40
CA ALA A 23 -13.57 20.84 14.15
C ALA A 23 -14.80 20.25 14.85
N PRO A 24 -15.65 21.08 15.50
CA PRO A 24 -16.90 20.63 16.09
C PRO A 24 -17.77 19.95 15.02
N PRO A 25 -18.43 18.80 15.32
CA PRO A 25 -19.27 18.09 14.35
C PRO A 25 -20.35 18.98 13.71
N GLU A 26 -20.91 19.95 14.44
CA GLU A 26 -21.91 20.90 13.98
C GLU A 26 -21.41 21.86 12.92
N ASP A 27 -20.11 22.09 12.85
CA ASP A 27 -19.47 22.95 11.84
C ASP A 27 -19.14 22.18 10.55
N LEU A 28 -19.14 20.84 10.60
CA LEU A 28 -18.89 19.98 9.44
C LEU A 28 -20.19 19.74 8.68
N VAL A 29 -20.41 20.52 7.63
CA VAL A 29 -21.61 20.41 6.79
C VAL A 29 -21.29 19.67 5.49
N GLY A 30 -21.97 18.54 5.28
CA GLY A 30 -21.88 17.73 4.07
C GLY A 30 -23.23 17.52 3.37
N CYS A 31 -23.20 17.19 2.09
CA CYS A 31 -24.38 16.79 1.31
C CYS A 31 -24.54 15.26 1.21
N GLY A 32 -23.70 14.49 1.92
CA GLY A 32 -23.74 13.03 1.95
C GLY A 32 -24.92 12.45 2.74
N PRO A 33 -25.13 11.12 2.68
CA PRO A 33 -26.23 10.45 3.38
C PRO A 33 -26.14 10.50 4.90
N PHE A 34 -24.95 10.68 5.43
CA PHE A 34 -24.68 10.77 6.86
C PHE A 34 -23.92 12.05 7.19
N VAL A 35 -24.11 12.56 8.41
CA VAL A 35 -23.36 13.69 8.98
C VAL A 35 -22.65 13.22 10.25
N LEU A 36 -21.52 13.83 10.55
CA LEU A 36 -20.78 13.53 11.78
C LEU A 36 -21.62 13.95 13.00
N LYS A 37 -21.87 13.01 13.91
CA LYS A 37 -22.56 13.22 15.18
C LYS A 37 -21.58 13.41 16.33
N ASN A 38 -20.54 12.55 16.35
CA ASN A 38 -19.54 12.56 17.41
C ASN A 38 -18.23 11.95 16.92
N TYR A 39 -17.12 12.47 17.41
CA TYR A 39 -15.77 11.91 17.22
C TYR A 39 -15.06 11.85 18.56
N VAL A 40 -14.71 10.63 18.97
CA VAL A 40 -13.88 10.39 20.15
C VAL A 40 -12.50 9.93 19.66
N PRO A 41 -11.47 10.78 19.74
CA PRO A 41 -10.15 10.46 19.24
C PRO A 41 -9.61 9.14 19.79
N GLY A 42 -9.15 8.25 18.89
CA GLY A 42 -8.62 6.94 19.26
C GLY A 42 -9.64 5.89 19.69
N GLU A 43 -10.94 6.21 19.74
CA GLU A 43 -12.00 5.29 20.16
C GLU A 43 -13.01 5.04 19.04
N LYS A 44 -13.76 6.07 18.61
CA LYS A 44 -14.84 5.88 17.64
C LYS A 44 -15.23 7.14 16.89
N ILE A 45 -15.86 6.94 15.74
CA ILE A 45 -16.55 7.97 14.95
C ILE A 45 -18.02 7.55 14.86
N VAL A 46 -18.93 8.44 15.14
CA VAL A 46 -20.38 8.23 15.07
C VAL A 46 -20.97 9.16 14.02
N TYR A 47 -21.59 8.55 13.02
CA TYR A 47 -22.36 9.26 12.01
C TYR A 47 -23.84 9.04 12.23
N GLN A 48 -24.65 10.08 12.02
CA GLN A 48 -26.12 9.99 12.03
C GLN A 48 -26.68 10.27 10.64
N ARG A 49 -27.89 9.75 10.38
CA ARG A 49 -28.65 10.04 9.17
C ARG A 49 -28.72 11.53 8.91
N ASN A 50 -28.43 11.96 7.69
CA ASN A 50 -28.61 13.33 7.25
C ASN A 50 -30.10 13.58 6.93
N PRO A 51 -30.83 14.40 7.72
CA PRO A 51 -32.25 14.65 7.47
C PRO A 51 -32.51 15.41 6.17
N TYR A 52 -31.48 16.03 5.61
CA TYR A 52 -31.56 16.82 4.36
C TYR A 52 -31.04 16.06 3.15
N TYR A 53 -30.72 14.77 3.30
CA TYR A 53 -30.22 13.98 2.16
C TYR A 53 -31.27 13.89 1.06
N TRP A 54 -30.85 14.15 -0.17
CA TRP A 54 -31.74 14.40 -1.30
C TRP A 54 -32.23 13.14 -2.00
N LYS A 55 -31.50 12.03 -1.91
CA LYS A 55 -31.88 10.80 -2.62
C LYS A 55 -33.06 10.08 -1.97
N LYS A 56 -33.82 9.45 -2.86
CA LYS A 56 -34.91 8.52 -2.52
C LYS A 56 -34.71 7.22 -3.27
N ASP A 57 -35.23 6.12 -2.74
CA ASP A 57 -35.31 4.83 -3.44
C ASP A 57 -36.39 4.84 -4.53
N ALA A 58 -36.52 3.71 -5.26
CA ALA A 58 -37.53 3.55 -6.31
C ALA A 58 -38.98 3.59 -5.80
N ARG A 59 -39.21 3.45 -4.49
CA ARG A 59 -40.52 3.53 -3.85
C ARG A 59 -40.81 4.94 -3.28
N GLY A 60 -39.89 5.88 -3.45
CA GLY A 60 -39.99 7.22 -2.95
C GLY A 60 -39.60 7.38 -1.48
N GLN A 61 -39.12 6.32 -0.81
CA GLN A 61 -38.63 6.38 0.56
C GLN A 61 -37.28 7.11 0.61
N ARG A 62 -37.13 8.01 1.60
CA ARG A 62 -35.89 8.78 1.75
C ARG A 62 -34.74 7.90 2.26
N LEU A 63 -33.58 8.02 1.62
CA LEU A 63 -32.32 7.43 2.06
C LEU A 63 -31.58 8.36 3.05
N PRO A 64 -30.61 7.83 3.81
CA PRO A 64 -30.27 6.44 4.01
C PRO A 64 -31.28 5.70 4.89
N TYR A 65 -31.28 4.37 4.86
CA TYR A 65 -32.20 3.57 5.71
C TYR A 65 -31.70 3.47 7.15
N LEU A 66 -30.38 3.40 7.36
CA LEU A 66 -29.80 3.35 8.72
C LEU A 66 -29.93 4.72 9.41
N ASP A 67 -30.21 4.69 10.71
CA ASP A 67 -30.25 5.91 11.53
C ASP A 67 -28.85 6.37 11.94
N GLU A 68 -27.96 5.39 12.22
CA GLU A 68 -26.63 5.66 12.74
C GLU A 68 -25.62 4.64 12.17
N VAL A 69 -24.37 5.09 12.00
CA VAL A 69 -23.22 4.27 11.64
C VAL A 69 -22.08 4.57 12.62
N VAL A 70 -21.57 3.53 13.28
CA VAL A 70 -20.47 3.64 14.23
C VAL A 70 -19.22 2.98 13.66
N ILE A 71 -18.12 3.72 13.60
CA ILE A 71 -16.80 3.21 13.22
C ILE A 71 -15.95 3.17 14.48
N LEU A 72 -15.55 1.97 14.91
CA LEU A 72 -14.61 1.78 16.02
C LEU A 72 -13.17 1.94 15.52
N LEU A 73 -12.36 2.73 16.22
CA LEU A 73 -10.97 2.99 15.91
C LEU A 73 -10.07 2.03 16.71
N VAL A 74 -9.89 0.82 16.24
CA VAL A 74 -9.09 -0.22 16.91
C VAL A 74 -7.82 -0.46 16.10
N LYS A 75 -6.65 -0.16 16.67
CA LYS A 75 -5.35 -0.27 15.97
C LYS A 75 -4.90 -1.70 15.76
N ASP A 76 -5.14 -2.58 16.73
CA ASP A 76 -4.72 -3.99 16.69
C ASP A 76 -5.73 -4.84 15.91
N LEU A 77 -5.28 -5.53 14.87
CA LEU A 77 -6.13 -6.34 13.99
C LEU A 77 -6.72 -7.58 14.70
N ASN A 78 -5.99 -8.16 15.65
CA ASN A 78 -6.49 -9.30 16.41
C ASN A 78 -7.62 -8.87 17.35
N LEU A 79 -7.48 -7.70 17.99
CA LEU A 79 -8.54 -7.12 18.80
C LEU A 79 -9.77 -6.76 17.97
N GLN A 80 -9.58 -6.24 16.74
CA GLN A 80 -10.69 -6.02 15.80
C GLN A 80 -11.44 -7.34 15.53
N TRP A 81 -10.70 -8.43 15.26
CA TRP A 81 -11.27 -9.73 15.01
C TRP A 81 -12.06 -10.26 16.23
N GLN A 82 -11.49 -10.18 17.44
CA GLN A 82 -12.16 -10.56 18.68
C GLN A 82 -13.48 -9.80 18.90
N LYS A 83 -13.50 -8.50 18.59
CA LYS A 83 -14.72 -7.69 18.64
C LYS A 83 -15.79 -8.17 17.64
N PHE A 84 -15.36 -8.57 16.44
CA PHE A 84 -16.28 -9.16 15.47
C PHE A 84 -16.84 -10.49 15.97
N GLU A 85 -16.01 -11.39 16.50
CA GLU A 85 -16.45 -12.66 17.07
C GLU A 85 -17.43 -12.47 18.24
N ALA A 86 -17.14 -11.51 19.11
CA ALA A 86 -18.02 -11.14 20.24
C ALA A 86 -19.36 -10.50 19.81
N GLY A 87 -19.52 -10.13 18.55
CA GLY A 87 -20.73 -9.50 18.04
C GLY A 87 -20.81 -7.99 18.26
N GLU A 88 -19.70 -7.36 18.64
CA GLU A 88 -19.62 -5.90 18.78
C GLU A 88 -19.53 -5.19 17.41
N LEU A 89 -19.18 -5.92 16.33
CA LEU A 89 -19.11 -5.41 14.96
C LEU A 89 -20.08 -6.18 14.06
N ASP A 90 -20.80 -5.45 13.22
CA ASP A 90 -21.65 -6.04 12.17
C ASP A 90 -20.85 -6.40 10.92
N ILE A 91 -19.75 -5.68 10.65
CA ILE A 91 -18.90 -5.81 9.46
C ILE A 91 -17.42 -5.79 9.88
N PHE A 92 -16.63 -6.64 9.20
CA PHE A 92 -15.17 -6.61 9.26
C PHE A 92 -14.61 -6.55 7.82
N MET A 93 -14.06 -5.39 7.44
CA MET A 93 -13.76 -5.07 6.03
C MET A 93 -12.46 -5.65 5.49
N GLU A 94 -11.45 -5.89 6.32
CA GLU A 94 -10.13 -6.36 5.89
C GLU A 94 -9.68 -7.53 6.75
N LEU A 95 -10.21 -8.72 6.45
CA LEU A 95 -9.88 -9.93 7.19
C LEU A 95 -8.43 -10.36 6.90
N PRO A 96 -7.54 -10.39 7.93
CA PRO A 96 -6.21 -10.93 7.79
C PRO A 96 -6.19 -12.42 7.41
N ALA A 97 -5.12 -12.86 6.74
CA ALA A 97 -5.00 -14.24 6.25
C ALA A 97 -5.00 -15.28 7.38
N ASP A 98 -4.48 -14.94 8.54
CA ASP A 98 -4.41 -15.77 9.74
C ASP A 98 -5.79 -16.05 10.36
N HIS A 99 -6.73 -15.11 10.27
CA HIS A 99 -8.11 -15.29 10.76
C HIS A 99 -9.08 -15.93 9.74
N PHE A 100 -8.58 -16.27 8.54
CA PHE A 100 -9.44 -16.86 7.50
C PHE A 100 -10.06 -18.20 7.92
N ARG A 101 -9.33 -19.01 8.71
CA ARG A 101 -9.81 -20.31 9.16
C ARG A 101 -10.98 -20.16 10.12
N GLU A 102 -10.87 -19.25 11.07
CA GLU A 102 -11.92 -18.92 12.03
C GLU A 102 -13.15 -18.34 11.31
N ALA A 103 -12.96 -17.37 10.40
CA ALA A 103 -14.04 -16.80 9.59
C ALA A 103 -14.75 -17.88 8.75
N SER A 104 -13.99 -18.80 8.16
CA SER A 104 -14.58 -19.92 7.40
C SER A 104 -15.33 -20.91 8.28
N ALA A 105 -14.90 -21.10 9.53
CA ALA A 105 -15.65 -21.90 10.51
C ALA A 105 -16.95 -21.20 10.92
N MET A 106 -16.93 -19.89 11.13
CA MET A 106 -18.15 -19.10 11.40
C MET A 106 -19.11 -19.13 10.21
N GLU A 107 -18.63 -19.05 8.97
CA GLU A 107 -19.45 -19.19 7.75
C GLU A 107 -20.17 -20.54 7.73
N LYS A 108 -19.44 -21.65 7.95
CA LYS A 108 -20.01 -23.00 8.00
C LYS A 108 -21.04 -23.17 9.13
N ALA A 109 -20.86 -22.47 10.23
CA ALA A 109 -21.78 -22.46 11.36
C ALA A 109 -22.96 -21.49 11.18
N GLY A 110 -23.06 -20.79 10.04
CA GLY A 110 -24.12 -19.81 9.77
C GLY A 110 -24.06 -18.57 10.65
N LYS A 111 -22.89 -18.22 11.21
CA LYS A 111 -22.70 -17.07 12.11
C LYS A 111 -22.14 -15.83 11.40
N ALA A 112 -21.50 -16.02 10.27
CA ALA A 112 -20.94 -14.94 9.46
C ALA A 112 -21.00 -15.30 7.99
N ASP A 113 -21.08 -14.28 7.13
CA ASP A 113 -20.93 -14.39 5.69
C ASP A 113 -19.49 -14.03 5.33
N LEU A 114 -18.73 -14.96 4.75
CA LEU A 114 -17.34 -14.75 4.32
C LEU A 114 -17.31 -14.42 2.83
N VAL A 115 -16.97 -13.18 2.52
CA VAL A 115 -16.87 -12.68 1.15
C VAL A 115 -15.43 -12.79 0.65
N ARG A 116 -15.25 -13.45 -0.49
CA ARG A 116 -13.96 -13.66 -1.19
C ARG A 116 -13.91 -12.73 -2.40
N LEU A 117 -13.16 -11.62 -2.29
CA LEU A 117 -13.11 -10.57 -3.32
C LEU A 117 -12.04 -10.80 -4.38
N GLY A 118 -11.13 -11.78 -4.18
CA GLY A 118 -10.02 -12.05 -5.08
C GLY A 118 -8.74 -11.32 -4.69
N VAL A 119 -7.82 -11.13 -5.64
CA VAL A 119 -6.53 -10.48 -5.39
C VAL A 119 -6.75 -9.00 -5.08
N SER A 120 -6.23 -8.54 -3.94
CA SER A 120 -6.29 -7.13 -3.53
C SER A 120 -5.63 -6.20 -4.55
N LEU A 121 -6.08 -4.96 -4.59
CA LEU A 121 -5.44 -3.89 -5.36
C LEU A 121 -4.21 -3.31 -4.65
N ASN A 122 -3.96 -3.71 -3.41
CA ASN A 122 -2.81 -3.26 -2.63
C ASN A 122 -1.60 -4.14 -2.89
N SER A 123 -0.41 -3.54 -2.96
CA SER A 123 0.86 -4.23 -3.17
C SER A 123 1.79 -4.09 -1.96
N ASN A 124 2.56 -5.14 -1.63
CA ASN A 124 3.74 -5.02 -0.77
C ASN A 124 4.99 -5.03 -1.64
N TRP A 125 5.96 -4.22 -1.26
CA TRP A 125 7.17 -4.01 -2.01
C TRP A 125 8.35 -3.65 -1.09
N VAL A 126 9.57 -3.83 -1.60
CA VAL A 126 10.78 -3.27 -1.02
C VAL A 126 11.44 -2.34 -2.04
N CYS A 127 12.13 -1.32 -1.58
CA CYS A 127 13.02 -0.52 -2.42
C CYS A 127 14.30 -0.16 -1.70
N PHE A 128 15.34 0.09 -2.48
CA PHE A 128 16.60 0.67 -2.01
C PHE A 128 16.54 2.18 -2.12
N ASN A 129 17.24 2.85 -1.23
CA ASN A 129 17.43 4.29 -1.30
C ASN A 129 18.44 4.62 -2.40
N LEU A 130 17.97 5.24 -3.47
CA LEU A 130 18.81 5.69 -4.59
C LEU A 130 19.04 7.21 -4.55
N HIS A 131 18.78 7.87 -3.43
CA HIS A 131 18.96 9.31 -3.29
C HIS A 131 20.46 9.68 -3.31
N PRO A 132 20.94 10.47 -4.28
CA PRO A 132 22.35 10.79 -4.43
C PRO A 132 22.81 11.97 -3.55
N GLY A 133 21.87 12.63 -2.85
CA GLY A 133 22.12 13.87 -2.13
C GLY A 133 22.70 13.67 -0.75
N GLN A 134 22.92 14.80 -0.11
CA GLN A 134 23.46 14.89 1.25
C GLN A 134 22.64 15.89 2.07
N ASP A 135 22.74 15.79 3.37
CA ASP A 135 22.15 16.71 4.32
C ASP A 135 22.78 18.10 4.16
N ALA A 136 21.94 19.12 3.99
CA ALA A 136 22.38 20.48 3.70
C ALA A 136 23.11 21.15 4.89
N GLU A 137 22.85 20.70 6.12
CA GLU A 137 23.43 21.29 7.32
C GLU A 137 24.74 20.59 7.70
N THR A 138 24.78 19.25 7.60
CA THR A 138 25.93 18.46 8.04
C THR A 138 26.89 18.09 6.90
N GLY A 139 26.42 18.13 5.65
CA GLY A 139 27.17 17.66 4.49
C GLY A 139 27.29 16.12 4.41
N GLU A 140 26.66 15.38 5.32
CA GLU A 140 26.69 13.93 5.30
C GLU A 140 25.79 13.37 4.21
N PRO A 141 26.22 12.38 3.41
CA PRO A 141 25.36 11.74 2.42
C PRO A 141 24.16 11.05 3.09
N PHE A 142 22.97 11.11 2.48
CA PHE A 142 21.78 10.43 2.98
C PHE A 142 21.93 8.90 2.98
N VAL A 143 22.68 8.38 2.02
CA VAL A 143 23.03 6.96 1.89
C VAL A 143 24.53 6.82 1.99
N ASP A 144 25.00 5.90 2.81
CA ASP A 144 26.43 5.55 2.87
C ASP A 144 26.99 5.31 1.46
N PRO A 145 28.16 5.89 1.08
CA PRO A 145 28.69 5.79 -0.28
C PRO A 145 28.90 4.35 -0.77
N ALA A 146 29.27 3.41 0.11
CA ALA A 146 29.40 2.00 -0.26
C ALA A 146 28.04 1.41 -0.62
N LYS A 147 27.03 1.67 0.20
CA LYS A 147 25.65 1.18 -0.03
C LYS A 147 25.04 1.83 -1.28
N SER A 148 25.23 3.14 -1.47
CA SER A 148 24.82 3.84 -2.67
C SER A 148 25.44 3.19 -3.92
N TYR A 149 26.72 2.84 -3.89
CA TYR A 149 27.38 2.12 -4.97
C TYR A 149 26.71 0.78 -5.28
N TRP A 150 26.36 -0.02 -4.26
CA TRP A 150 25.66 -1.31 -4.45
C TRP A 150 24.26 -1.13 -5.00
N PHE A 151 23.48 -0.22 -4.41
CA PHE A 151 22.07 -0.04 -4.73
C PHE A 151 21.84 0.48 -6.16
N HIS A 152 22.78 1.27 -6.70
CA HIS A 152 22.72 1.76 -8.08
C HIS A 152 23.09 0.68 -9.12
N LYS A 153 23.73 -0.44 -8.74
CA LYS A 153 24.00 -1.56 -9.67
C LYS A 153 22.70 -2.31 -9.97
N LEU A 154 22.30 -2.31 -11.25
CA LEU A 154 21.10 -3.05 -11.69
C LEU A 154 21.25 -4.54 -11.44
N GLU A 155 22.44 -5.09 -11.64
CA GLU A 155 22.79 -6.49 -11.41
C GLU A 155 22.57 -6.87 -9.95
N PHE A 156 22.95 -6.00 -9.00
CA PHE A 156 22.68 -6.20 -7.59
C PHE A 156 21.16 -6.23 -7.31
N ARG A 157 20.39 -5.29 -7.85
CA ARG A 157 18.93 -5.29 -7.69
C ARG A 157 18.28 -6.52 -8.31
N LYS A 158 18.79 -7.02 -9.47
CA LYS A 158 18.37 -8.30 -10.07
C LYS A 158 18.70 -9.48 -9.17
N ALA A 159 19.90 -9.52 -8.62
CA ALA A 159 20.31 -10.58 -7.68
C ALA A 159 19.36 -10.63 -6.47
N VAL A 160 19.13 -9.51 -5.81
CA VAL A 160 18.17 -9.42 -4.68
C VAL A 160 16.77 -9.84 -5.11
N ASN A 161 16.33 -9.45 -6.30
CA ASN A 161 15.00 -9.78 -6.81
C ASN A 161 14.81 -11.29 -7.04
N HIS A 162 15.87 -11.99 -7.53
CA HIS A 162 15.88 -13.45 -7.66
C HIS A 162 16.08 -14.17 -6.33
N ALA A 163 16.80 -13.60 -5.37
CA ALA A 163 17.04 -14.21 -4.07
C ALA A 163 15.77 -14.31 -3.21
N ILE A 164 14.85 -13.35 -3.35
CA ILE A 164 13.60 -13.30 -2.54
C ILE A 164 12.62 -14.39 -3.01
N ASP A 165 12.27 -15.33 -2.11
CA ASP A 165 11.27 -16.39 -2.34
C ASP A 165 9.83 -15.86 -2.10
N ARG A 166 9.22 -15.29 -3.15
CA ARG A 166 7.83 -14.81 -3.10
C ARG A 166 6.82 -15.91 -2.83
N ASP A 167 7.08 -17.12 -3.34
CA ASP A 167 6.23 -18.28 -3.08
C ASP A 167 6.38 -18.75 -1.62
N GLY A 168 7.58 -18.65 -1.05
CA GLY A 168 7.84 -18.85 0.38
C GLY A 168 7.09 -17.83 1.24
N ILE A 169 7.12 -16.56 0.86
CA ILE A 169 6.34 -15.50 1.51
C ILE A 169 4.84 -15.81 1.42
N GLN A 170 4.33 -16.19 0.24
CA GLN A 170 2.93 -16.58 0.05
C GLN A 170 2.53 -17.72 1.00
N ARG A 171 3.32 -18.79 1.05
CA ARG A 171 3.04 -19.96 1.89
C ARG A 171 3.09 -19.63 3.37
N THR A 172 4.12 -18.91 3.81
CA THR A 172 4.44 -18.72 5.23
C THR A 172 3.65 -17.56 5.83
N ALA A 173 3.76 -16.36 5.25
CA ALA A 173 3.13 -15.17 5.82
C ALA A 173 1.64 -15.06 5.46
N PHE A 174 1.21 -15.57 4.30
CA PHE A 174 -0.18 -15.47 3.83
C PHE A 174 -0.94 -16.80 3.84
N GLN A 175 -0.32 -17.89 4.29
CA GLN A 175 -0.96 -19.22 4.31
C GLN A 175 -1.57 -19.62 2.95
N GLY A 176 -0.86 -19.29 1.84
CA GLY A 176 -1.31 -19.51 0.48
C GLY A 176 -2.33 -18.48 -0.06
N ARG A 177 -2.69 -17.46 0.72
CA ARG A 177 -3.77 -16.49 0.39
C ARG A 177 -3.23 -15.16 -0.12
N ALA A 178 -2.31 -15.23 -1.05
CA ALA A 178 -1.74 -14.06 -1.71
C ALA A 178 -1.26 -14.45 -3.11
N THR A 179 -0.86 -13.48 -3.91
CA THR A 179 -0.34 -13.67 -5.27
C THR A 179 0.97 -12.92 -5.43
N PRO A 180 2.07 -13.56 -5.83
CA PRO A 180 3.30 -12.88 -6.23
C PRO A 180 3.04 -11.84 -7.32
N ILE A 181 3.65 -10.67 -7.22
CA ILE A 181 3.49 -9.57 -8.16
C ILE A 181 4.84 -8.96 -8.55
N TRP A 182 4.87 -8.36 -9.74
CA TRP A 182 6.08 -7.79 -10.34
C TRP A 182 5.88 -6.32 -10.74
N SER A 183 4.69 -5.78 -10.49
CA SER A 183 4.29 -4.42 -10.80
C SER A 183 3.45 -3.84 -9.65
N SER A 184 3.29 -2.52 -9.62
CA SER A 184 2.34 -1.83 -8.74
C SER A 184 0.89 -2.25 -8.99
N ILE A 185 0.58 -2.61 -10.25
CA ILE A 185 -0.76 -3.06 -10.63
C ILE A 185 -0.88 -4.56 -10.39
N THR A 186 -1.78 -4.92 -9.50
CA THR A 186 -2.06 -6.31 -9.16
C THR A 186 -3.03 -6.95 -10.15
N PRO A 187 -3.09 -8.31 -10.24
CA PRO A 187 -4.10 -8.99 -11.07
C PRO A 187 -5.56 -8.67 -10.70
N GLY A 188 -5.81 -8.10 -9.53
CA GLY A 188 -7.14 -7.60 -9.13
C GLY A 188 -7.60 -6.41 -9.96
N ASN A 189 -6.69 -5.58 -10.43
CA ASN A 189 -6.97 -4.45 -11.33
C ASN A 189 -6.88 -4.89 -12.79
N ARG A 190 -7.87 -5.62 -13.26
CA ARG A 190 -7.87 -6.26 -14.59
C ARG A 190 -7.72 -5.26 -15.74
N SER A 191 -8.23 -4.04 -15.59
CA SER A 191 -8.19 -3.02 -16.64
C SER A 191 -6.78 -2.53 -16.93
N TRP A 192 -5.94 -2.44 -15.90
CA TRP A 192 -4.61 -1.86 -15.99
C TRP A 192 -3.48 -2.89 -15.81
N TYR A 193 -3.82 -4.12 -15.42
CA TYR A 193 -2.83 -5.19 -15.25
C TYR A 193 -2.14 -5.52 -16.57
N HIS A 194 -0.79 -5.50 -16.55
CA HIS A 194 0.04 -5.83 -17.71
C HIS A 194 0.82 -7.13 -17.46
N LYS A 195 0.61 -8.13 -18.32
CA LYS A 195 1.28 -9.44 -18.22
C LYS A 195 2.70 -9.44 -18.78
N GLY A 196 3.07 -8.41 -19.56
CA GLY A 196 4.38 -8.28 -20.19
C GLY A 196 5.48 -7.74 -19.28
N VAL A 197 5.18 -7.42 -18.03
CA VAL A 197 6.16 -6.94 -17.06
C VAL A 197 7.22 -8.03 -16.83
N PRO A 198 8.53 -7.69 -16.84
CA PRO A 198 9.59 -8.63 -16.53
C PRO A 198 9.39 -9.29 -15.16
N THR A 199 9.61 -10.60 -15.10
CA THR A 199 9.50 -11.38 -13.86
C THR A 199 10.87 -11.91 -13.44
N TYR A 200 11.06 -12.07 -12.14
CA TYR A 200 12.30 -12.52 -11.52
C TYR A 200 11.98 -13.69 -10.57
N PRO A 201 11.70 -14.90 -11.10
CA PRO A 201 11.40 -16.08 -10.29
C PRO A 201 12.52 -16.37 -9.30
N HIS A 202 12.16 -16.88 -8.13
CA HIS A 202 13.14 -17.25 -7.11
C HIS A 202 14.18 -18.25 -7.67
N SER A 203 15.45 -17.87 -7.56
CA SER A 203 16.59 -18.70 -7.97
C SER A 203 17.85 -18.18 -7.27
N ILE A 204 18.34 -18.98 -6.33
CA ILE A 204 19.62 -18.71 -5.65
C ILE A 204 20.78 -18.73 -6.66
N ASP A 205 20.75 -19.65 -7.63
CA ASP A 205 21.79 -19.76 -8.64
C ASP A 205 21.87 -18.50 -9.51
N LYS A 206 20.72 -17.98 -9.97
CA LYS A 206 20.68 -16.72 -10.72
C LYS A 206 21.11 -15.52 -9.89
N ALA A 207 20.73 -15.46 -8.63
CA ALA A 207 21.18 -14.42 -7.73
C ALA A 207 22.70 -14.43 -7.55
N ASN A 208 23.28 -15.62 -7.36
CA ASN A 208 24.72 -15.80 -7.29
C ASN A 208 25.41 -15.45 -8.61
N GLU A 209 24.85 -15.86 -9.78
CA GLU A 209 25.39 -15.50 -11.10
C GLU A 209 25.55 -13.97 -11.26
N TYR A 210 24.55 -13.20 -10.86
CA TYR A 210 24.63 -11.73 -10.91
C TYR A 210 25.68 -11.17 -9.94
N LEU A 211 25.75 -11.68 -8.70
CA LEU A 211 26.73 -11.21 -7.72
C LEU A 211 28.16 -11.59 -8.10
N ASP A 212 28.36 -12.81 -8.61
CA ASP A 212 29.65 -13.30 -9.11
C ASP A 212 30.09 -12.51 -10.36
N GLY A 213 29.15 -12.12 -11.22
CA GLY A 213 29.37 -11.26 -12.38
C GLY A 213 29.85 -9.84 -12.01
N LEU A 214 29.48 -9.35 -10.84
CA LEU A 214 30.00 -8.10 -10.26
C LEU A 214 31.39 -8.29 -9.62
N GLY A 215 31.89 -9.52 -9.51
CA GLY A 215 33.13 -9.85 -8.82
C GLY A 215 32.97 -9.92 -7.29
N TRP A 216 31.75 -9.89 -6.77
CA TRP A 216 31.47 -9.83 -5.33
C TRP A 216 31.42 -11.25 -4.75
N LYS A 217 32.33 -11.55 -3.83
CA LYS A 217 32.54 -12.89 -3.28
C LYS A 217 32.77 -12.83 -1.78
N ASP A 218 32.45 -13.89 -1.07
CA ASP A 218 32.87 -14.13 0.30
C ASP A 218 34.34 -14.52 0.27
N SER A 219 35.22 -13.56 0.55
CA SER A 219 36.68 -13.71 0.41
C SER A 219 37.36 -14.17 1.69
N ASP A 220 36.75 -13.92 2.84
CA ASP A 220 37.30 -14.28 4.16
C ASP A 220 36.59 -15.49 4.80
N GLY A 221 35.48 -15.97 4.20
CA GLY A 221 34.75 -17.16 4.62
C GLY A 221 33.80 -16.95 5.79
N ASP A 222 33.41 -15.69 6.07
CA ASP A 222 32.49 -15.37 7.18
C ASP A 222 31.00 -15.53 6.81
N GLY A 223 30.72 -15.86 5.53
CA GLY A 223 29.38 -16.06 4.98
C GLY A 223 28.74 -14.77 4.47
N VAL A 224 29.47 -13.64 4.44
CA VAL A 224 29.05 -12.38 3.84
C VAL A 224 29.94 -12.08 2.63
N ARG A 225 29.36 -11.70 1.51
CA ARG A 225 30.12 -11.28 0.34
C ARG A 225 30.70 -9.89 0.54
N GLU A 226 31.91 -9.68 0.04
CA GLU A 226 32.50 -8.36 -0.16
C GLU A 226 32.27 -7.90 -1.60
N ASP A 227 32.19 -6.57 -1.76
CA ASP A 227 32.21 -5.95 -3.06
C ASP A 227 33.63 -5.94 -3.70
N ASP A 228 33.76 -5.39 -4.88
CA ASP A 228 35.03 -5.26 -5.61
C ASP A 228 36.07 -4.35 -4.93
N GLN A 229 35.70 -3.69 -3.83
CA GLN A 229 36.59 -2.87 -2.98
C GLN A 229 36.85 -3.52 -1.60
N GLY A 230 36.42 -4.78 -1.43
CA GLY A 230 36.62 -5.53 -0.19
C GLY A 230 35.69 -5.12 0.97
N ARG A 231 34.57 -4.44 0.68
CA ARG A 231 33.62 -4.00 1.71
C ARG A 231 32.49 -5.01 1.88
N PRO A 232 32.20 -5.50 3.09
CA PRO A 232 31.15 -6.48 3.32
C PRO A 232 29.78 -5.92 2.98
N ILE A 233 28.93 -6.67 2.28
CA ILE A 233 27.60 -6.25 1.84
C ILE A 233 26.64 -6.37 3.03
N VAL A 234 26.51 -5.28 3.78
CA VAL A 234 25.67 -5.18 4.99
C VAL A 234 24.82 -3.92 4.92
N PHE A 235 23.49 -4.07 5.08
CA PHE A 235 22.56 -2.92 5.12
C PHE A 235 21.35 -3.18 6.02
N ASN A 236 20.61 -2.11 6.33
CA ASN A 236 19.40 -2.21 7.14
C ASN A 236 18.17 -2.37 6.28
N LEU A 237 17.20 -3.18 6.74
CA LEU A 237 15.84 -3.26 6.22
C LEU A 237 14.88 -2.74 7.28
N ASN A 238 14.13 -1.69 6.97
CA ASN A 238 13.13 -1.11 7.84
C ASN A 238 11.72 -1.44 7.38
N THR A 239 10.82 -1.62 8.32
CA THR A 239 9.36 -1.68 8.10
C THR A 239 8.64 -1.12 9.34
N ASN A 240 7.33 -0.95 9.25
CA ASN A 240 6.57 -0.46 10.40
C ASN A 240 6.26 -1.59 11.39
N VAL A 241 6.56 -1.32 12.67
CA VAL A 241 6.42 -2.29 13.78
C VAL A 241 4.97 -2.69 14.04
N GLU A 242 3.99 -1.85 13.67
CA GLU A 242 2.58 -2.11 13.88
C GLU A 242 2.00 -3.14 12.89
N ASN A 243 2.76 -3.55 11.89
CA ASN A 243 2.30 -4.51 10.88
C ASN A 243 3.04 -5.85 11.02
N ASN A 244 2.46 -6.78 11.79
CA ASN A 244 3.01 -8.11 12.03
C ASN A 244 3.28 -8.90 10.74
N LEU A 245 2.43 -8.72 9.72
CA LEU A 245 2.59 -9.39 8.43
C LEU A 245 3.86 -8.91 7.71
N ARG A 246 4.11 -7.60 7.68
CA ARG A 246 5.35 -7.05 7.13
C ARG A 246 6.58 -7.45 7.93
N GLN A 247 6.46 -7.58 9.25
CA GLN A 247 7.55 -8.11 10.06
C GLN A 247 7.90 -9.56 9.65
N GLN A 248 6.90 -10.41 9.41
CA GLN A 248 7.13 -11.77 8.90
C GLN A 248 7.80 -11.75 7.52
N ILE A 249 7.32 -10.91 6.59
CA ILE A 249 7.92 -10.74 5.26
C ILE A 249 9.38 -10.28 5.39
N GLY A 250 9.68 -9.28 6.23
CA GLY A 250 11.02 -8.77 6.45
C GLY A 250 11.99 -9.83 6.98
N ASN A 251 11.54 -10.66 7.91
CA ASN A 251 12.32 -11.80 8.41
C ASN A 251 12.62 -12.84 7.32
N LEU A 252 11.65 -13.15 6.45
CA LEU A 252 11.85 -14.05 5.33
C LEU A 252 12.85 -13.48 4.32
N ILE A 253 12.74 -12.21 3.96
CA ILE A 253 13.70 -11.52 3.08
C ILE A 253 15.10 -11.55 3.68
N MET A 254 15.27 -11.27 4.97
CA MET A 254 16.56 -11.34 5.65
C MET A 254 17.17 -12.75 5.54
N GLN A 255 16.37 -13.80 5.74
CA GLN A 255 16.82 -15.19 5.61
C GLN A 255 17.18 -15.53 4.16
N ASP A 256 16.43 -15.07 3.19
CA ASP A 256 16.69 -15.34 1.78
C ASP A 256 17.97 -14.65 1.29
N LEU A 257 18.17 -13.39 1.66
CA LEU A 257 19.38 -12.65 1.28
C LEU A 257 20.64 -13.21 1.94
N LYS A 258 20.53 -13.78 3.15
CA LYS A 258 21.64 -14.49 3.80
C LYS A 258 22.14 -15.70 2.96
N LYS A 259 21.24 -16.40 2.23
CA LYS A 259 21.61 -17.56 1.38
C LYS A 259 22.53 -17.19 0.22
N VAL A 260 22.57 -15.92 -0.15
CA VAL A 260 23.42 -15.39 -1.23
C VAL A 260 24.55 -14.49 -0.72
N GLY A 261 24.86 -14.58 0.58
CA GLY A 261 25.96 -13.84 1.20
C GLY A 261 25.68 -12.35 1.42
N ILE A 262 24.42 -11.94 1.49
CA ILE A 262 24.04 -10.55 1.82
C ILE A 262 23.50 -10.50 3.25
N LYS A 263 24.15 -9.69 4.09
CA LYS A 263 23.73 -9.50 5.49
C LYS A 263 22.75 -8.35 5.63
N VAL A 264 21.55 -8.65 6.08
CA VAL A 264 20.51 -7.66 6.34
C VAL A 264 20.26 -7.51 7.84
N ASN A 265 20.33 -6.29 8.35
CA ASN A 265 19.91 -5.95 9.70
C ASN A 265 18.44 -5.54 9.65
N PHE A 266 17.53 -6.44 10.02
CA PHE A 266 16.09 -6.14 10.01
C PHE A 266 15.73 -5.31 11.25
N LYS A 267 15.19 -4.09 11.03
CA LYS A 267 14.90 -3.11 12.10
C LYS A 267 13.50 -2.52 11.90
N PRO A 268 12.44 -3.15 12.42
CA PRO A 268 11.11 -2.53 12.47
C PRO A 268 11.13 -1.26 13.33
N ILE A 269 10.47 -0.19 12.85
CA ILE A 269 10.34 1.11 13.53
C ILE A 269 8.89 1.58 13.50
N ILE A 270 8.55 2.59 14.26
CA ILE A 270 7.19 3.19 14.28
C ILE A 270 6.86 3.76 12.89
N PHE A 271 5.60 3.60 12.45
CA PHE A 271 5.18 3.99 11.10
C PHE A 271 5.48 5.46 10.77
N ASN A 272 5.22 6.37 11.71
CA ASN A 272 5.49 7.80 11.48
C ASN A 272 6.98 8.08 11.27
N ASP A 273 7.85 7.41 12.03
CA ASP A 273 9.31 7.55 11.89
C ASP A 273 9.78 6.98 10.55
N LEU A 274 9.17 5.87 10.10
CA LEU A 274 9.46 5.29 8.79
C LEU A 274 9.08 6.24 7.65
N VAL A 275 7.90 6.89 7.74
CA VAL A 275 7.44 7.88 6.76
C VAL A 275 8.35 9.12 6.76
N THR A 276 8.74 9.61 7.93
CA THR A 276 9.69 10.71 8.09
C THR A 276 11.04 10.35 7.48
N SER A 277 11.54 9.13 7.74
CA SER A 277 12.79 8.65 7.15
C SER A 277 12.72 8.62 5.62
N LEU A 278 11.61 8.14 5.07
CA LEU A 278 11.41 8.06 3.63
C LEU A 278 11.32 9.44 2.96
N ARG A 279 10.59 10.40 3.55
CA ARG A 279 10.16 11.63 2.88
C ARG A 279 10.94 12.87 3.24
N ASP A 280 11.51 12.89 4.46
CA ASP A 280 12.04 14.13 5.03
C ASP A 280 13.54 14.00 5.35
N SER A 281 13.97 12.99 6.11
CA SER A 281 15.39 12.81 6.45
C SER A 281 16.18 12.02 5.43
N HIS A 282 15.53 11.23 4.58
CA HIS A 282 16.14 10.35 3.56
C HIS A 282 17.19 9.37 4.09
N ARG A 283 17.28 9.17 5.43
CA ARG A 283 18.29 8.33 6.09
C ARG A 283 17.77 6.90 6.32
N TRP A 284 17.85 6.07 5.28
CA TRP A 284 17.48 4.66 5.28
C TRP A 284 18.22 3.92 4.17
N ASP A 285 18.34 2.58 4.27
CA ASP A 285 19.03 1.75 3.28
C ASP A 285 18.01 1.03 2.37
N MET A 286 17.16 0.19 2.97
CA MET A 286 16.08 -0.55 2.30
C MET A 286 14.80 -0.47 3.13
N ILE A 287 13.68 -0.25 2.49
CA ILE A 287 12.37 -0.15 3.13
C ILE A 287 11.42 -1.21 2.57
N LEU A 288 10.66 -1.87 3.47
CA LEU A 288 9.51 -2.73 3.16
C LEU A 288 8.23 -1.98 3.51
N LEU A 289 7.43 -1.65 2.51
CA LEU A 289 6.14 -0.98 2.65
C LEU A 289 5.10 -1.55 1.66
N GLY A 290 3.99 -0.85 1.50
CA GLY A 290 2.95 -1.18 0.54
C GLY A 290 2.24 0.04 0.01
N TRP A 291 1.76 -0.08 -1.23
CA TRP A 291 0.85 0.90 -1.81
C TRP A 291 -0.59 0.44 -1.71
N GLY A 292 -1.47 1.37 -1.35
CA GLY A 292 -2.91 1.19 -1.50
C GLY A 292 -3.38 1.74 -2.84
N SER A 293 -4.41 1.10 -3.42
CA SER A 293 -5.04 1.63 -4.63
C SER A 293 -6.01 2.76 -4.31
N GLY A 294 -6.06 3.76 -5.20
CA GLY A 294 -7.11 4.77 -5.22
C GLY A 294 -8.46 4.22 -5.71
N VAL A 295 -9.49 5.05 -5.62
CA VAL A 295 -10.81 4.79 -6.19
C VAL A 295 -11.22 6.01 -7.03
N PRO A 296 -11.45 5.86 -8.33
CA PRO A 296 -11.27 4.64 -9.15
C PRO A 296 -9.81 4.17 -9.18
N PRO A 297 -9.55 2.89 -9.48
CA PRO A 297 -8.20 2.33 -9.51
C PRO A 297 -7.47 2.67 -10.82
N ASP A 298 -7.44 3.95 -11.17
CA ASP A 298 -6.76 4.50 -12.33
C ASP A 298 -5.31 4.86 -11.96
N PRO A 299 -4.31 4.47 -12.75
CA PRO A 299 -2.91 4.79 -12.51
C PRO A 299 -2.61 6.29 -12.45
N ALA A 300 -3.41 7.15 -13.08
CA ALA A 300 -3.29 8.60 -12.97
C ALA A 300 -3.37 9.10 -11.53
N ASN A 301 -4.09 8.39 -10.66
CA ASN A 301 -4.12 8.68 -9.22
C ASN A 301 -2.77 8.38 -8.52
N GLY A 302 -1.90 7.62 -9.17
CA GLY A 302 -0.56 7.22 -8.69
C GLY A 302 0.58 8.12 -9.15
N LYS A 303 0.34 9.25 -9.80
CA LYS A 303 1.39 10.16 -10.29
C LYS A 303 2.43 10.52 -9.24
N ASN A 304 1.97 10.76 -8.01
CA ASN A 304 2.83 11.11 -6.89
C ASN A 304 3.84 9.99 -6.50
N ILE A 305 3.60 8.77 -6.98
CA ILE A 305 4.50 7.62 -6.83
C ILE A 305 5.40 7.47 -8.06
N THR A 306 4.83 7.71 -9.25
CA THR A 306 5.42 7.31 -10.52
C THR A 306 6.30 8.41 -11.13
N LEU A 307 5.88 9.68 -11.06
CA LEU A 307 6.67 10.81 -11.56
C LEU A 307 7.92 11.05 -10.70
N SER A 308 9.02 11.42 -11.33
CA SER A 308 10.28 11.78 -10.65
C SER A 308 10.07 12.84 -9.58
N SER A 309 9.28 13.88 -9.86
CA SER A 309 8.96 14.96 -8.91
C SER A 309 7.98 14.55 -7.79
N GLY A 310 7.51 13.30 -7.78
CA GLY A 310 6.50 12.82 -6.84
C GLY A 310 7.04 12.73 -5.40
N ARG A 311 6.24 13.17 -4.42
CA ARG A 311 6.59 13.08 -2.99
C ARG A 311 6.64 11.64 -2.45
N LEU A 312 6.05 10.70 -3.16
CA LEU A 312 6.04 9.26 -2.84
C LEU A 312 6.85 8.45 -3.86
N HIS A 313 7.71 9.10 -4.63
CA HIS A 313 8.69 8.48 -5.53
C HIS A 313 9.76 7.78 -4.67
N ALA A 314 9.47 6.56 -4.24
CA ALA A 314 10.06 5.95 -3.05
C ALA A 314 11.59 5.83 -3.09
N TRP A 315 12.19 5.55 -4.25
CA TRP A 315 13.64 5.40 -4.37
C TRP A 315 14.43 6.72 -4.41
N TYR A 316 13.77 7.83 -4.77
CA TYR A 316 14.32 9.19 -4.73
C TYR A 316 13.18 10.21 -4.62
N PRO A 317 12.61 10.42 -3.41
CA PRO A 317 11.47 11.33 -3.21
C PRO A 317 11.76 12.76 -3.63
N GLN A 318 10.80 13.38 -4.33
CA GLN A 318 10.89 14.77 -4.80
C GLN A 318 12.15 15.04 -5.65
N GLN A 319 12.54 14.08 -6.47
CA GLN A 319 13.65 14.22 -7.40
C GLN A 319 13.42 15.47 -8.28
N PRO A 320 14.38 16.42 -8.33
CA PRO A 320 14.14 17.70 -9.00
C PRO A 320 13.99 17.56 -10.53
N GLU A 321 14.68 16.57 -11.11
CA GLU A 321 14.61 16.21 -12.52
C GLU A 321 14.94 14.71 -12.68
N PRO A 322 14.47 14.03 -13.74
CA PRO A 322 14.80 12.63 -13.98
C PRO A 322 16.32 12.43 -14.09
N ALA A 323 16.91 11.54 -13.28
CA ALA A 323 18.33 11.24 -13.29
C ALA A 323 18.75 10.31 -14.44
N THR A 324 17.78 9.60 -15.04
CA THR A 324 18.01 8.60 -16.07
C THR A 324 17.06 8.76 -17.25
N ALA A 325 17.44 8.19 -18.41
CA ALA A 325 16.59 8.24 -19.60
C ALA A 325 15.27 7.48 -19.42
N TRP A 326 15.27 6.40 -18.64
CA TRP A 326 14.03 5.63 -18.39
C TRP A 326 13.07 6.38 -17.45
N GLU A 327 13.57 7.13 -16.47
CA GLU A 327 12.75 8.02 -15.62
C GLU A 327 12.14 9.16 -16.44
N SER A 328 12.94 9.83 -17.27
CA SER A 328 12.44 10.85 -18.20
C SER A 328 11.37 10.32 -19.15
N ARG A 329 11.52 9.06 -19.61
CA ARG A 329 10.51 8.41 -20.44
C ARG A 329 9.23 8.12 -19.65
N ILE A 330 9.32 7.68 -18.41
CA ILE A 330 8.18 7.48 -17.51
C ILE A 330 7.42 8.80 -17.31
N ASP A 331 8.12 9.90 -16.99
CA ASP A 331 7.50 11.21 -16.80
C ASP A 331 6.74 11.68 -18.05
N SER A 332 7.34 11.45 -19.22
CA SER A 332 6.70 11.75 -20.51
C SER A 332 5.45 10.91 -20.74
N LEU A 333 5.52 9.60 -20.50
CA LEU A 333 4.39 8.68 -20.68
C LEU A 333 3.25 9.01 -19.72
N MET A 334 3.52 9.33 -18.46
CA MET A 334 2.52 9.74 -17.48
C MET A 334 1.84 11.05 -17.87
N THR A 335 2.60 12.00 -18.44
CA THR A 335 2.05 13.26 -18.96
C THR A 335 1.15 13.01 -20.17
N MET A 336 1.58 12.15 -21.11
CA MET A 336 0.78 11.77 -22.29
C MET A 336 -0.51 11.04 -21.88
N MET A 337 -0.41 10.13 -20.89
CA MET A 337 -1.56 9.40 -20.36
C MET A 337 -2.60 10.33 -19.76
N ASP A 338 -2.19 11.41 -19.10
CA ASP A 338 -3.10 12.39 -18.51
C ASP A 338 -3.85 13.23 -19.54
N ALA A 339 -3.23 13.52 -20.66
CA ALA A 339 -3.81 14.32 -21.73
C ALA A 339 -4.70 13.48 -22.66
N GLU A 340 -4.65 12.14 -22.55
CA GLU A 340 -5.36 11.20 -23.42
C GLU A 340 -6.73 10.85 -22.85
N LEU A 341 -7.75 10.75 -23.71
CA LEU A 341 -9.12 10.38 -23.35
C LEU A 341 -9.47 8.93 -23.71
N ASP A 342 -8.75 8.32 -24.66
CA ASP A 342 -8.96 6.93 -25.05
C ASP A 342 -8.24 5.99 -24.05
N ASP A 343 -9.03 5.25 -23.28
CA ASP A 343 -8.51 4.30 -22.27
C ASP A 343 -7.59 3.23 -22.86
N THR A 344 -7.78 2.86 -24.14
CA THR A 344 -6.91 1.88 -24.82
C THR A 344 -5.53 2.47 -25.08
N VAL A 345 -5.46 3.74 -25.46
CA VAL A 345 -4.21 4.47 -25.67
C VAL A 345 -3.54 4.77 -24.33
N ARG A 346 -4.29 5.24 -23.35
CA ARG A 346 -3.82 5.45 -21.96
C ARG A 346 -3.19 4.18 -21.41
N LYS A 347 -3.85 3.04 -21.62
CA LYS A 347 -3.32 1.75 -21.17
C LYS A 347 -1.97 1.41 -21.82
N LYS A 348 -1.78 1.65 -23.10
CA LYS A 348 -0.49 1.42 -23.79
C LYS A 348 0.64 2.25 -23.16
N TYR A 349 0.39 3.52 -22.86
CA TYR A 349 1.37 4.36 -22.17
C TYR A 349 1.74 3.80 -20.80
N TYR A 350 0.75 3.38 -20.04
CA TYR A 350 1.00 2.83 -18.70
C TYR A 350 1.59 1.41 -18.72
N ASP A 351 1.31 0.60 -19.74
CA ASP A 351 1.97 -0.69 -19.94
C ASP A 351 3.48 -0.51 -20.13
N GLU A 352 3.90 0.48 -20.92
CA GLU A 352 5.31 0.83 -21.09
C GLU A 352 5.93 1.33 -19.77
N VAL A 353 5.22 2.12 -18.98
CA VAL A 353 5.67 2.53 -17.63
C VAL A 353 5.93 1.32 -16.73
N GLN A 354 5.01 0.34 -16.71
CA GLN A 354 5.18 -0.88 -15.93
C GLN A 354 6.39 -1.69 -16.39
N GLU A 355 6.64 -1.78 -17.70
CA GLU A 355 7.81 -2.48 -18.26
C GLU A 355 9.11 -1.77 -17.89
N LEU A 356 9.19 -0.44 -18.01
CA LEU A 356 10.37 0.34 -17.65
C LEU A 356 10.72 0.19 -16.16
N ILE A 357 9.73 0.25 -15.28
CA ILE A 357 9.93 -0.02 -13.85
C ILE A 357 10.40 -1.45 -13.62
N GLY A 358 9.78 -2.42 -14.27
CA GLY A 358 10.16 -3.83 -14.15
C GLY A 358 11.59 -4.13 -14.66
N GLN A 359 12.04 -3.47 -15.73
CA GLN A 359 13.38 -3.63 -16.30
C GLN A 359 14.47 -3.00 -15.42
N ASN A 360 14.20 -1.84 -14.85
CA ASN A 360 15.18 -1.06 -14.07
C ASN A 360 15.12 -1.33 -12.56
N ILE A 361 14.06 -1.95 -12.07
CA ILE A 361 13.88 -2.44 -10.70
C ILE A 361 14.21 -1.38 -9.62
N PRO A 362 13.70 -0.15 -9.69
CA PRO A 362 13.86 0.78 -8.57
C PRO A 362 13.03 0.34 -7.36
N ILE A 363 11.91 -0.34 -7.61
CA ILE A 363 11.07 -1.01 -6.61
C ILE A 363 10.97 -2.50 -6.95
N LEU A 364 11.14 -3.35 -5.94
CA LEU A 364 10.93 -4.79 -6.03
C LEU A 364 9.54 -5.11 -5.49
N TYR A 365 8.57 -5.28 -6.36
CA TYR A 365 7.23 -5.71 -5.96
C TYR A 365 7.26 -7.17 -5.49
N LEU A 366 6.56 -7.47 -4.42
CA LEU A 366 6.62 -8.75 -3.75
C LEU A 366 5.34 -9.55 -3.93
N ILE A 367 4.26 -9.05 -3.31
CA ILE A 367 3.05 -9.84 -3.15
C ILE A 367 1.82 -8.96 -2.92
N ALA A 368 0.68 -9.41 -3.44
CA ALA A 368 -0.65 -8.86 -3.15
C ALA A 368 -1.47 -9.90 -2.37
N ALA A 369 -2.00 -9.53 -1.22
CA ALA A 369 -2.90 -10.38 -0.45
C ALA A 369 -4.19 -10.67 -1.23
N ASN A 370 -4.84 -11.80 -1.00
CA ASN A 370 -6.24 -11.95 -1.37
C ASN A 370 -7.11 -11.15 -0.39
N SER A 371 -8.10 -10.46 -0.91
CA SER A 371 -9.01 -9.63 -0.13
C SER A 371 -10.22 -10.43 0.34
N TYR A 372 -10.46 -10.36 1.63
CA TYR A 372 -11.59 -11.00 2.29
C TYR A 372 -12.29 -9.99 3.20
N CYS A 373 -13.60 -10.08 3.24
CA CYS A 373 -14.44 -9.32 4.17
C CYS A 373 -15.39 -10.29 4.85
N THR A 374 -15.91 -9.92 6.00
CA THR A 374 -16.96 -10.69 6.66
C THR A 374 -18.02 -9.78 7.26
N SER A 375 -19.25 -10.27 7.32
CA SER A 375 -20.38 -9.64 7.99
C SER A 375 -21.13 -10.65 8.84
N LYS A 376 -21.88 -10.19 9.83
CA LYS A 376 -22.79 -11.06 10.58
C LYS A 376 -23.88 -11.58 9.65
N THR A 377 -24.09 -12.91 9.64
CA THR A 377 -25.12 -13.56 8.82
C THR A 377 -26.50 -13.02 9.14
N ASN A 378 -27.27 -12.72 8.08
CA ASN A 378 -28.64 -12.23 8.17
C ASN A 378 -28.82 -10.92 8.95
N ARG A 379 -27.75 -10.21 9.29
CA ARG A 379 -27.81 -8.93 10.03
C ARG A 379 -28.08 -7.75 9.10
N LEU A 380 -27.45 -7.73 7.93
CA LEU A 380 -27.55 -6.62 6.99
C LEU A 380 -28.29 -7.03 5.72
N GLY A 381 -29.18 -6.17 5.25
CA GLY A 381 -29.81 -6.26 3.93
C GLY A 381 -29.13 -5.35 2.94
N ASN A 382 -29.19 -5.73 1.65
CA ASN A 382 -28.64 -4.98 0.51
C ASN A 382 -27.10 -4.77 0.56
N LEU A 383 -26.38 -5.72 1.15
CA LEU A 383 -24.92 -5.70 1.16
C LEU A 383 -24.37 -6.12 -0.21
N TRP A 384 -23.66 -5.22 -0.88
CA TRP A 384 -23.06 -5.46 -2.20
C TRP A 384 -21.53 -5.37 -2.09
N PRO A 385 -20.85 -6.49 -1.93
CA PRO A 385 -19.40 -6.50 -1.78
C PRO A 385 -18.68 -6.01 -3.04
N SER A 386 -17.60 -5.24 -2.86
CA SER A 386 -16.74 -4.73 -3.91
C SER A 386 -15.27 -4.95 -3.55
N LEU A 387 -14.43 -5.20 -4.55
CA LEU A 387 -12.97 -5.19 -4.35
C LEU A 387 -12.44 -3.77 -4.07
N LEU A 388 -13.17 -2.75 -4.56
CA LEU A 388 -12.84 -1.34 -4.31
C LEU A 388 -13.21 -0.94 -2.88
N ARG A 389 -12.40 -0.09 -2.27
CA ARG A 389 -12.70 0.48 -0.95
C ARG A 389 -13.82 1.52 -1.04
N PRO A 390 -14.67 1.59 -0.03
CA PRO A 390 -14.81 0.69 1.13
C PRO A 390 -15.62 -0.56 0.76
N GLN A 391 -15.01 -1.74 0.88
CA GLN A 391 -15.45 -3.01 0.28
C GLN A 391 -16.90 -3.40 0.54
N LEU A 392 -17.40 -3.19 1.77
CA LEU A 392 -18.76 -3.58 2.19
C LEU A 392 -19.67 -2.38 2.46
N THR A 393 -19.15 -1.15 2.44
CA THR A 393 -19.91 0.05 2.82
C THR A 393 -19.98 1.11 1.74
N TRP A 394 -19.58 0.80 0.51
CA TRP A 394 -19.67 1.76 -0.61
C TRP A 394 -21.12 2.15 -0.95
N ASN A 395 -22.09 1.26 -0.69
CA ASN A 395 -23.50 1.50 -0.84
C ASN A 395 -24.24 1.71 0.51
N LEU A 396 -23.55 2.28 1.50
CA LEU A 396 -24.00 2.45 2.88
C LEU A 396 -25.36 3.14 2.98
N GLU A 397 -25.70 4.02 2.05
CA GLU A 397 -27.00 4.71 2.00
C GLU A 397 -28.19 3.77 1.81
N THR A 398 -27.95 2.60 1.23
CA THR A 398 -29.00 1.61 0.93
C THR A 398 -28.93 0.36 1.81
N LEU A 399 -27.99 0.29 2.75
CA LEU A 399 -27.97 -0.79 3.73
C LEU A 399 -29.07 -0.63 4.76
N TRP A 400 -29.60 -1.74 5.22
CA TRP A 400 -30.64 -1.80 6.26
C TRP A 400 -30.40 -2.98 7.20
N ILE A 401 -30.89 -2.85 8.44
CA ILE A 401 -30.84 -3.91 9.44
C ILE A 401 -32.00 -4.87 9.20
N ARG A 402 -31.75 -6.15 9.20
CA ARG A 402 -32.79 -7.20 9.20
C ARG A 402 -33.28 -7.42 10.63
N ASP A 403 -34.58 -7.49 10.77
CA ASP A 403 -35.25 -7.83 12.04
C ASP A 403 -35.04 -9.29 12.41
#